data_9e54345ff00915c127cfc1a1be46753a
#
_entry.id   9e54345ff00915c127cfc1a1be46753a
#
_cell.length_a   1.000
_cell.length_b   1.000
_cell.length_c   1.000
_cell.angle_alpha   90.00
_cell.angle_beta   90.00
_cell.angle_gamma   90.00
#
_symmetry.space_group_name_H-M   'P 1'
#
loop_
_entity.id
_entity.type
_entity.pdbx_description
1 polymer ?
#
loop_
_entity_poly.entity_id
_entity_poly.type
_entity_poly.pdbx_seq_one_letter_code
_entity_poly.pdbx_strand_id
1 'polypeptide(L)'
;MMRALELFSGLGGWRLALGGRGEVAAAYDVNEAANASYALNHGELPKARELATIPLRNLAAHGADTWLLSPPCQPFCRMGHHAGLEDRRSRAFRHLMDLFPELSPEYLVLENVSGFLGSDAHALLAERLRTQGLHRLDLEACPSRFGLPNQRPRVFVVASRRPLKARPLPELPARRIAEFLDLVEDAALYLPEAILARHRCGLDVVTADDRRSTCFIGGYGQRYVASGSFLRTPQGIRRFSTSEVARLLGLPEVFRFPEEVPLEARYKLLGNGLSIPVAAWALSHLDG
;
A
#
# COMPACT_ATOMS: atom_id res chain seq x y z
N MET A 1 9.31 -19.23 -11.30
CA MET A 1 8.18 -18.78 -10.46
C MET A 1 8.80 -18.12 -9.23
N MET A 2 8.41 -16.89 -8.90
CA MET A 2 8.97 -16.13 -7.77
C MET A 2 8.59 -16.77 -6.44
N ARG A 3 9.51 -16.78 -5.48
CA ARG A 3 9.28 -17.20 -4.10
C ARG A 3 9.54 -16.01 -3.19
N ALA A 4 8.47 -15.34 -2.74
CA ALA A 4 8.56 -14.02 -2.15
C ALA A 4 8.53 -13.98 -0.62
N LEU A 5 9.30 -13.08 -0.02
CA LEU A 5 9.04 -12.52 1.31
C LEU A 5 8.18 -11.28 1.16
N GLU A 6 7.02 -11.23 1.81
CA GLU A 6 6.19 -10.05 1.92
C GLU A 6 6.48 -9.36 3.25
N LEU A 7 7.27 -8.28 3.21
CA LEU A 7 7.75 -7.56 4.38
C LEU A 7 6.94 -6.27 4.57
N PHE A 8 6.46 -6.02 5.81
CA PHE A 8 5.42 -5.04 6.11
C PHE A 8 4.13 -5.37 5.36
N SER A 9 3.65 -6.61 5.51
CA SER A 9 2.64 -7.22 4.64
C SER A 9 1.26 -6.56 4.69
N GLY A 10 0.91 -5.90 5.81
CA GLY A 10 -0.37 -5.22 5.95
C GLY A 10 -1.56 -6.12 5.60
N LEU A 11 -2.32 -5.73 4.58
CA LEU A 11 -3.49 -6.48 4.10
C LEU A 11 -3.18 -7.57 3.05
N GLY A 12 -1.91 -7.83 2.74
CA GLY A 12 -1.51 -8.79 1.71
C GLY A 12 -1.59 -8.23 0.29
N GLY A 13 -1.36 -6.94 0.15
CA GLY A 13 -1.43 -6.26 -1.14
C GLY A 13 -0.44 -6.80 -2.16
N TRP A 14 0.77 -7.13 -1.74
CA TRP A 14 1.76 -7.74 -2.61
C TRP A 14 1.39 -9.18 -3.02
N ARG A 15 0.84 -9.97 -2.09
CA ARG A 15 0.33 -11.32 -2.40
C ARG A 15 -0.72 -11.26 -3.50
N LEU A 16 -1.68 -10.33 -3.41
CA LEU A 16 -2.70 -10.12 -4.44
C LEU A 16 -2.09 -9.66 -5.77
N ALA A 17 -1.13 -8.73 -5.72
CA ALA A 17 -0.47 -8.20 -6.90
C ALA A 17 0.44 -9.24 -7.58
N LEU A 18 1.08 -10.11 -6.80
CA LEU A 18 1.95 -11.19 -7.30
C LEU A 18 1.16 -12.17 -8.17
N GLY A 19 -0.05 -12.55 -7.74
CA GLY A 19 -0.93 -13.42 -8.49
C GLY A 19 -0.23 -14.71 -8.94
N GLY A 20 -0.43 -15.12 -10.20
CA GLY A 20 0.18 -16.32 -10.77
C GLY A 20 1.68 -16.23 -11.06
N ARG A 21 2.37 -15.11 -10.75
CA ARG A 21 3.83 -14.97 -10.97
C ARG A 21 4.66 -15.73 -9.95
N GLY A 22 4.09 -16.06 -8.79
CA GLY A 22 4.81 -16.71 -7.71
C GLY A 22 3.96 -16.99 -6.48
N GLU A 23 4.64 -17.35 -5.40
CA GLU A 23 4.04 -17.59 -4.09
C GLU A 23 4.68 -16.69 -3.03
N VAL A 24 3.93 -16.37 -1.98
CA VAL A 24 4.49 -15.75 -0.76
C VAL A 24 4.92 -16.86 0.19
N ALA A 25 6.24 -17.02 0.32
CA ALA A 25 6.85 -18.01 1.21
C ALA A 25 6.69 -17.66 2.68
N ALA A 26 6.67 -16.37 2.99
CA ALA A 26 6.33 -15.86 4.32
C ALA A 26 5.95 -14.38 4.25
N ALA A 27 4.99 -13.99 5.08
CA ALA A 27 4.59 -12.61 5.32
C ALA A 27 4.98 -12.16 6.72
N TYR A 28 5.34 -10.88 6.88
CA TYR A 28 5.76 -10.31 8.16
C TYR A 28 5.07 -8.95 8.41
N ASP A 29 4.40 -8.83 9.52
CA ASP A 29 3.88 -7.56 10.05
C ASP A 29 3.73 -7.64 11.56
N VAL A 30 3.92 -6.53 12.27
CA VAL A 30 3.74 -6.44 13.72
C VAL A 30 2.34 -6.04 14.13
N ASN A 31 1.52 -5.60 13.17
CA ASN A 31 0.17 -5.10 13.43
C ASN A 31 -0.83 -6.26 13.50
N GLU A 32 -1.37 -6.52 14.68
CA GLU A 32 -2.32 -7.62 14.92
C GLU A 32 -3.58 -7.52 14.05
N ALA A 33 -4.17 -6.31 13.89
CA ALA A 33 -5.35 -6.12 13.08
C ALA A 33 -5.07 -6.36 11.57
N ALA A 34 -3.84 -6.02 11.11
CA ALA A 34 -3.38 -6.37 9.77
C ALA A 34 -3.26 -7.88 9.62
N ASN A 35 -2.60 -8.55 10.57
CA ASN A 35 -2.37 -9.98 10.56
C ASN A 35 -3.68 -10.79 10.59
N ALA A 36 -4.64 -10.38 11.42
CA ALA A 36 -5.97 -11.00 11.45
C ALA A 36 -6.70 -10.83 10.11
N SER A 37 -6.65 -9.61 9.52
CA SER A 37 -7.25 -9.34 8.20
C SER A 37 -6.56 -10.12 7.08
N TYR A 38 -5.24 -10.22 7.13
CA TYR A 38 -4.45 -11.02 6.19
C TYR A 38 -4.85 -12.51 6.28
N ALA A 39 -4.89 -13.06 7.49
CA ALA A 39 -5.23 -14.47 7.72
C ALA A 39 -6.63 -14.81 7.21
N LEU A 40 -7.62 -13.94 7.44
CA LEU A 40 -8.99 -14.13 6.96
C LEU A 40 -9.07 -14.22 5.43
N ASN A 41 -8.29 -13.40 4.71
CA ASN A 41 -8.39 -13.30 3.26
C ASN A 41 -7.44 -14.24 2.51
N HIS A 42 -6.35 -14.69 3.15
CA HIS A 42 -5.31 -15.47 2.48
C HIS A 42 -5.07 -16.85 3.08
N GLY A 43 -5.73 -17.17 4.20
CA GLY A 43 -5.62 -18.48 4.86
C GLY A 43 -4.30 -18.70 5.62
N GLU A 44 -3.43 -17.70 5.69
CA GLU A 44 -2.12 -17.78 6.36
C GLU A 44 -1.93 -16.60 7.31
N LEU A 45 -1.45 -16.86 8.52
CA LEU A 45 -1.15 -15.83 9.51
C LEU A 45 0.27 -15.27 9.29
N PRO A 46 0.44 -13.97 9.04
CA PRO A 46 1.76 -13.35 8.98
C PRO A 46 2.54 -13.53 10.29
N LYS A 47 3.85 -13.60 10.19
CA LYS A 47 4.73 -13.68 11.34
C LYS A 47 4.80 -12.33 12.05
N ALA A 48 4.26 -12.25 13.26
CA ALA A 48 4.30 -11.06 14.12
C ALA A 48 5.71 -10.88 14.72
N ARG A 49 6.67 -10.50 13.86
CA ARG A 49 8.08 -10.28 14.22
C ARG A 49 8.51 -8.87 13.90
N GLU A 50 9.23 -8.26 14.84
CA GLU A 50 9.86 -6.96 14.64
C GLU A 50 11.01 -7.09 13.64
N LEU A 51 10.84 -6.48 12.46
CA LEU A 51 11.84 -6.53 11.38
C LEU A 51 13.11 -5.76 11.70
N ALA A 52 13.09 -4.84 12.67
CA ALA A 52 14.29 -4.09 13.10
C ALA A 52 15.32 -4.95 13.83
N THR A 53 14.96 -6.15 14.25
CA THR A 53 15.83 -7.05 15.02
C THR A 53 15.77 -8.50 14.54
N ILE A 54 15.15 -8.73 13.37
CA ILE A 54 14.99 -10.09 12.85
C ILE A 54 16.35 -10.70 12.51
N PRO A 55 16.68 -11.90 13.01
CA PRO A 55 17.92 -12.57 12.64
C PRO A 55 17.93 -12.98 11.16
N LEU A 56 19.09 -12.91 10.52
CA LEU A 56 19.31 -13.34 9.13
C LEU A 56 18.74 -14.74 8.86
N ARG A 57 19.02 -15.70 9.75
CA ARG A 57 18.56 -17.09 9.62
C ARG A 57 17.04 -17.23 9.47
N ASN A 58 16.28 -16.31 10.07
CA ASN A 58 14.82 -16.36 10.01
C ASN A 58 14.30 -16.04 8.60
N LEU A 59 14.93 -15.09 7.91
CA LEU A 59 14.60 -14.76 6.52
C LEU A 59 15.17 -15.80 5.56
N ALA A 60 16.42 -16.23 5.77
CA ALA A 60 17.10 -17.24 4.96
C ALA A 60 16.35 -18.58 4.93
N ALA A 61 15.75 -18.98 6.05
CA ALA A 61 15.01 -20.26 6.18
C ALA A 61 13.84 -20.40 5.19
N HIS A 62 13.36 -19.31 4.60
CA HIS A 62 12.27 -19.36 3.62
C HIS A 62 12.74 -19.67 2.20
N GLY A 63 14.05 -19.58 1.91
CA GLY A 63 14.60 -19.81 0.57
C GLY A 63 13.95 -18.88 -0.48
N ALA A 64 13.63 -17.66 -0.09
CA ALA A 64 12.96 -16.70 -0.97
C ALA A 64 13.98 -16.01 -1.88
N ASP A 65 13.63 -15.89 -3.14
CA ASP A 65 14.38 -15.19 -4.18
C ASP A 65 13.89 -13.76 -4.42
N THR A 66 12.76 -13.40 -3.83
CA THR A 66 12.06 -12.14 -4.09
C THR A 66 11.71 -11.42 -2.79
N TRP A 67 12.01 -10.13 -2.71
CA TRP A 67 11.59 -9.27 -1.63
C TRP A 67 10.53 -8.26 -2.08
N LEU A 68 9.37 -8.27 -1.41
CA LEU A 68 8.27 -7.35 -1.63
C LEU A 68 8.09 -6.50 -0.36
N LEU A 69 8.33 -5.19 -0.46
CA LEU A 69 8.42 -4.30 0.71
C LEU A 69 7.46 -3.11 0.59
N SER A 70 6.78 -2.80 1.70
CA SER A 70 6.04 -1.54 1.88
C SER A 70 6.38 -0.92 3.24
N PRO A 71 7.63 -0.41 3.41
CA PRO A 71 8.06 0.15 4.69
C PRO A 71 7.28 1.41 5.04
N PRO A 72 7.13 1.74 6.35
CA PRO A 72 6.39 2.92 6.80
C PRO A 72 6.82 4.20 6.09
N CYS A 73 5.84 4.94 5.54
CA CYS A 73 6.07 6.16 4.76
C CYS A 73 6.27 7.43 5.60
N GLN A 74 5.96 7.38 6.91
CA GLN A 74 5.92 8.58 7.76
C GLN A 74 7.25 9.36 7.84
N PRO A 75 8.45 8.74 7.77
CA PRO A 75 9.71 9.49 7.69
C PRO A 75 9.84 10.33 6.41
N PHE A 76 9.10 10.00 5.34
CA PHE A 76 9.23 10.57 3.99
C PHE A 76 8.01 11.39 3.55
N CYS A 77 6.94 11.44 4.37
CA CYS A 77 5.75 12.22 4.06
C CYS A 77 6.02 13.72 4.18
N ARG A 78 5.40 14.54 3.29
CA ARG A 78 5.45 16.02 3.34
C ARG A 78 5.04 16.60 4.69
N MET A 79 4.21 15.93 5.47
CA MET A 79 3.75 16.34 6.81
C MET A 79 4.55 15.65 7.94
N GLY A 80 5.62 14.92 7.64
CA GLY A 80 6.50 14.27 8.61
C GLY A 80 7.63 15.19 9.08
N HIS A 81 8.32 14.76 10.14
CA HIS A 81 9.48 15.51 10.69
C HIS A 81 10.75 15.45 9.83
N HIS A 82 10.68 14.87 8.62
CA HIS A 82 11.82 14.70 7.69
C HIS A 82 13.09 14.10 8.34
N ALA A 83 12.91 13.29 9.41
CA ALA A 83 14.05 12.69 10.13
C ALA A 83 14.71 11.53 9.34
N GLY A 84 14.16 11.17 8.18
CA GLY A 84 14.75 10.19 7.27
C GLY A 84 15.10 8.85 7.96
N LEU A 85 16.33 8.39 7.75
CA LEU A 85 16.86 7.15 8.36
C LEU A 85 17.04 7.23 9.88
N GLU A 86 17.11 8.41 10.48
CA GLU A 86 17.24 8.58 11.94
C GLU A 86 15.90 8.37 12.67
N ASP A 87 14.78 8.38 11.95
CA ASP A 87 13.48 8.07 12.53
C ASP A 87 13.43 6.59 13.01
N ARG A 88 12.89 6.37 14.23
CA ARG A 88 12.72 5.01 14.79
C ARG A 88 11.98 4.07 13.83
N ARG A 89 11.07 4.60 13.02
CA ARG A 89 10.27 3.86 12.03
C ARG A 89 11.08 3.38 10.84
N SER A 90 12.25 3.98 10.58
CA SER A 90 13.21 3.55 9.56
C SER A 90 14.12 2.41 10.00
N ARG A 91 14.15 2.06 11.30
CA ARG A 91 15.05 1.02 11.83
C ARG A 91 14.89 -0.32 11.15
N ALA A 92 13.64 -0.75 10.97
CA ALA A 92 13.34 -2.01 10.29
C ALA A 92 13.86 -2.02 8.86
N PHE A 93 13.64 -0.92 8.11
CA PHE A 93 14.15 -0.80 6.75
C PHE A 93 15.68 -0.80 6.71
N ARG A 94 16.35 -0.05 7.59
CA ARG A 94 17.83 -0.05 7.69
C ARG A 94 18.36 -1.45 7.98
N HIS A 95 17.81 -2.14 8.98
CA HIS A 95 18.22 -3.49 9.32
C HIS A 95 18.06 -4.46 8.14
N LEU A 96 16.96 -4.39 7.42
CA LEU A 96 16.76 -5.19 6.21
C LEU A 96 17.81 -4.88 5.13
N MET A 97 18.18 -3.61 4.96
CA MET A 97 19.25 -3.21 4.02
C MET A 97 20.63 -3.71 4.47
N ASP A 98 20.86 -3.88 5.77
CA ASP A 98 22.10 -4.47 6.30
C ASP A 98 22.15 -6.00 6.06
N LEU A 99 21.00 -6.68 6.12
CA LEU A 99 20.88 -8.11 5.84
C LEU A 99 20.85 -8.43 4.33
N PHE A 100 20.50 -7.44 3.50
CA PHE A 100 20.28 -7.62 2.06
C PHE A 100 21.47 -8.24 1.32
N PRO A 101 22.75 -7.83 1.56
CA PRO A 101 23.90 -8.42 0.87
C PRO A 101 24.09 -9.91 1.12
N GLU A 102 23.78 -10.37 2.34
CA GLU A 102 23.95 -11.79 2.70
C GLU A 102 22.83 -12.68 2.17
N LEU A 103 21.61 -12.16 2.10
CA LEU A 103 20.44 -12.89 1.57
C LEU A 103 20.37 -12.84 0.06
N SER A 104 20.89 -11.76 -0.52
CA SER A 104 21.15 -11.62 -1.95
C SER A 104 20.01 -12.07 -2.86
N PRO A 105 18.77 -11.54 -2.70
CA PRO A 105 17.63 -11.97 -3.50
C PRO A 105 17.83 -11.63 -5.00
N GLU A 106 17.15 -12.38 -5.86
CA GLU A 106 17.12 -12.14 -7.32
C GLU A 106 16.32 -10.89 -7.68
N TYR A 107 15.23 -10.65 -6.93
CA TYR A 107 14.28 -9.59 -7.18
C TYR A 107 13.95 -8.80 -5.92
N LEU A 108 13.75 -7.50 -6.08
CA LEU A 108 13.21 -6.64 -5.03
C LEU A 108 12.20 -5.68 -5.64
N VAL A 109 11.02 -5.56 -5.01
CA VAL A 109 10.07 -4.48 -5.31
C VAL A 109 9.69 -3.78 -4.02
N LEU A 110 9.90 -2.47 -3.99
CA LEU A 110 9.55 -1.61 -2.86
C LEU A 110 8.51 -0.58 -3.30
N GLU A 111 7.48 -0.39 -2.49
CA GLU A 111 6.51 0.70 -2.65
C GLU A 111 6.65 1.73 -1.54
N ASN A 112 6.48 3.01 -1.89
CA ASN A 112 6.38 4.10 -0.92
C ASN A 112 5.68 5.35 -1.51
N VAL A 113 5.58 6.41 -0.72
CA VAL A 113 5.09 7.73 -1.17
C VAL A 113 6.15 8.44 -2.05
N SER A 114 5.71 9.41 -2.89
CA SER A 114 6.62 10.14 -3.81
C SER A 114 7.81 10.79 -3.10
N GLY A 115 7.66 11.22 -1.85
CA GLY A 115 8.75 11.79 -1.05
C GLY A 115 9.85 10.80 -0.66
N PHE A 116 9.70 9.51 -0.94
CA PHE A 116 10.76 8.53 -0.77
C PHE A 116 11.89 8.72 -1.79
N LEU A 117 11.55 9.10 -3.04
CA LEU A 117 12.56 9.38 -4.06
C LEU A 117 13.42 10.60 -3.62
N GLY A 118 14.72 10.46 -3.74
CA GLY A 118 15.68 11.49 -3.32
C GLY A 118 15.95 11.56 -1.81
N SER A 119 15.28 10.69 -0.99
CA SER A 119 15.59 10.57 0.43
C SER A 119 16.88 9.78 0.68
N ASP A 120 17.40 9.86 1.90
CA ASP A 120 18.54 9.05 2.38
C ASP A 120 18.23 7.54 2.36
N ALA A 121 16.98 7.15 2.60
CA ALA A 121 16.54 5.75 2.49
C ALA A 121 16.54 5.26 1.04
N HIS A 122 16.13 6.09 0.09
CA HIS A 122 16.24 5.78 -1.33
C HIS A 122 17.71 5.66 -1.77
N ALA A 123 18.57 6.55 -1.28
CA ALA A 123 20.01 6.49 -1.56
C ALA A 123 20.65 5.21 -0.99
N LEU A 124 20.29 4.82 0.24
CA LEU A 124 20.75 3.57 0.85
C LEU A 124 20.31 2.36 0.03
N LEU A 125 19.02 2.28 -0.35
CA LEU A 125 18.50 1.19 -1.20
C LEU A 125 19.25 1.13 -2.53
N ALA A 126 19.39 2.28 -3.21
CA ALA A 126 20.08 2.39 -4.48
C ALA A 126 21.52 1.87 -4.41
N GLU A 127 22.24 2.24 -3.34
CA GLU A 127 23.61 1.77 -3.12
C GLU A 127 23.67 0.26 -2.86
N ARG A 128 22.77 -0.29 -2.06
CA ARG A 128 22.68 -1.76 -1.82
C ARG A 128 22.41 -2.52 -3.11
N LEU A 129 21.47 -2.06 -3.91
CA LEU A 129 21.13 -2.68 -5.20
C LEU A 129 22.32 -2.62 -6.17
N ARG A 130 22.97 -1.47 -6.28
CA ARG A 130 24.16 -1.26 -7.13
C ARG A 130 25.31 -2.18 -6.74
N THR A 131 25.65 -2.25 -5.45
CA THR A 131 26.78 -3.06 -4.94
C THR A 131 26.51 -4.56 -5.10
N GLN A 132 25.27 -4.98 -5.12
CA GLN A 132 24.86 -6.36 -5.36
C GLN A 132 24.61 -6.67 -6.85
N GLY A 133 24.87 -5.71 -7.75
CA GLY A 133 24.76 -5.92 -9.20
C GLY A 133 23.33 -6.05 -9.72
N LEU A 134 22.33 -5.47 -9.03
CA LEU A 134 20.96 -5.47 -9.54
C LEU A 134 20.71 -4.27 -10.46
N HIS A 135 20.03 -4.55 -11.58
CA HIS A 135 19.40 -3.51 -12.40
C HIS A 135 18.21 -2.90 -11.64
N ARG A 136 17.99 -1.60 -11.78
CA ARG A 136 16.94 -0.87 -11.06
C ARG A 136 16.12 0.01 -12.00
N LEU A 137 14.81 0.09 -11.73
CA LEU A 137 13.88 1.08 -12.26
C LEU A 137 13.18 1.79 -11.08
N ASP A 138 13.18 3.12 -11.11
CA ASP A 138 12.40 3.94 -10.20
C ASP A 138 11.16 4.41 -10.98
N LEU A 139 9.98 4.00 -10.52
CA LEU A 139 8.71 4.20 -11.21
C LEU A 139 7.79 5.03 -10.33
N GLU A 140 7.02 5.93 -10.94
CA GLU A 140 5.94 6.63 -10.26
C GLU A 140 4.62 6.36 -10.97
N ALA A 141 3.58 5.98 -10.23
CA ALA A 141 2.28 5.68 -10.79
C ALA A 141 1.14 6.06 -9.84
N CYS A 142 -0.02 6.31 -10.43
CA CYS A 142 -1.25 6.65 -9.71
C CYS A 142 -2.39 5.73 -10.16
N PRO A 143 -3.21 5.19 -9.24
CA PRO A 143 -4.35 4.34 -9.57
C PRO A 143 -5.30 4.93 -10.62
N SER A 144 -5.38 6.26 -10.71
CA SER A 144 -6.21 6.95 -11.70
C SER A 144 -5.82 6.61 -13.16
N ARG A 145 -4.58 6.19 -13.40
CA ARG A 145 -4.10 5.72 -14.71
C ARG A 145 -4.51 4.27 -15.01
N PHE A 146 -5.01 3.55 -14.01
CA PHE A 146 -5.42 2.14 -14.06
C PHE A 146 -6.94 1.97 -14.01
N GLY A 147 -7.70 3.02 -14.30
CA GLY A 147 -9.16 2.98 -14.29
C GLY A 147 -9.80 3.17 -12.91
N LEU A 148 -9.03 3.36 -11.84
CA LEU A 148 -9.55 3.58 -10.49
C LEU A 148 -9.71 5.10 -10.22
N PRO A 149 -10.88 5.58 -9.77
CA PRO A 149 -11.08 7.01 -9.47
C PRO A 149 -10.45 7.39 -8.11
N ASN A 150 -9.14 7.13 -7.94
CA ASN A 150 -8.41 7.37 -6.70
C ASN A 150 -7.06 8.03 -7.00
N GLN A 151 -6.87 9.28 -6.58
CA GLN A 151 -5.63 10.03 -6.74
C GLN A 151 -4.67 9.68 -5.61
N ARG A 152 -3.88 8.64 -5.80
CA ARG A 152 -2.93 8.09 -4.83
C ARG A 152 -1.56 7.84 -5.49
N PRO A 153 -0.77 8.89 -5.84
CA PRO A 153 0.55 8.69 -6.43
C PRO A 153 1.47 7.93 -5.47
N ARG A 154 2.19 6.95 -6.00
CA ARG A 154 3.17 6.13 -5.29
C ARG A 154 4.38 5.87 -6.16
N VAL A 155 5.51 5.68 -5.51
CA VAL A 155 6.75 5.27 -6.16
C VAL A 155 6.98 3.79 -5.91
N PHE A 156 7.57 3.15 -6.92
CA PHE A 156 8.01 1.77 -6.87
C PHE A 156 9.47 1.71 -7.29
N VAL A 157 10.29 1.08 -6.46
CA VAL A 157 11.65 0.70 -6.86
C VAL A 157 11.60 -0.77 -7.23
N VAL A 158 11.82 -1.07 -8.51
CA VAL A 158 11.87 -2.44 -9.03
C VAL A 158 13.29 -2.80 -9.33
N ALA A 159 13.77 -3.91 -8.80
CA ALA A 159 15.14 -4.35 -9.01
C ALA A 159 15.23 -5.85 -9.34
N SER A 160 16.20 -6.20 -10.19
CA SER A 160 16.43 -7.56 -10.68
C SER A 160 17.90 -7.79 -11.00
N ARG A 161 18.39 -9.02 -10.80
CA ARG A 161 19.72 -9.42 -11.30
C ARG A 161 19.76 -9.52 -12.82
N ARG A 162 18.60 -9.72 -13.45
CA ARG A 162 18.47 -9.73 -14.92
C ARG A 162 18.08 -8.33 -15.40
N PRO A 163 18.40 -7.97 -16.64
CA PRO A 163 17.94 -6.70 -17.21
C PRO A 163 16.42 -6.56 -17.11
N LEU A 164 15.97 -5.42 -16.64
CA LEU A 164 14.56 -5.10 -16.50
C LEU A 164 13.97 -4.65 -17.83
N LYS A 165 12.73 -5.06 -18.10
CA LYS A 165 11.97 -4.62 -19.27
C LYS A 165 11.01 -3.53 -18.87
N ALA A 166 11.28 -2.30 -19.31
CA ALA A 166 10.35 -1.20 -19.09
C ALA A 166 8.98 -1.49 -19.72
N ARG A 167 7.92 -1.34 -18.94
CA ARG A 167 6.53 -1.47 -19.40
C ARG A 167 5.88 -0.10 -19.47
N PRO A 168 5.09 0.19 -20.51
CA PRO A 168 4.38 1.45 -20.58
C PRO A 168 3.44 1.61 -19.37
N LEU A 169 3.34 2.82 -18.88
CA LEU A 169 2.34 3.15 -17.86
C LEU A 169 0.95 3.13 -18.53
N PRO A 170 -0.01 2.36 -18.00
CA PRO A 170 -1.38 2.35 -18.52
C PRO A 170 -2.01 3.75 -18.51
N GLU A 171 -2.93 3.96 -19.45
CA GLU A 171 -3.72 5.20 -19.59
C GLU A 171 -5.21 4.86 -19.71
N LEU A 172 -5.72 4.08 -18.78
CA LEU A 172 -7.13 3.75 -18.75
C LEU A 172 -7.94 4.92 -18.15
N PRO A 173 -9.04 5.31 -18.78
CA PRO A 173 -9.91 6.35 -18.21
C PRO A 173 -10.46 5.88 -16.85
N ALA A 174 -10.40 6.75 -15.84
CA ALA A 174 -10.96 6.44 -14.55
C ALA A 174 -12.48 6.18 -14.67
N ARG A 175 -12.94 5.10 -14.05
CA ARG A 175 -14.36 4.72 -13.97
C ARG A 175 -15.11 5.68 -13.03
N ARG A 176 -16.44 5.68 -13.09
CA ARG A 176 -17.26 6.49 -12.18
C ARG A 176 -17.21 5.92 -10.76
N ILE A 177 -17.28 6.79 -9.78
CA ILE A 177 -17.38 6.39 -8.36
C ILE A 177 -18.55 5.44 -8.13
N ALA A 178 -19.68 5.63 -8.83
CA ALA A 178 -20.85 4.76 -8.76
C ALA A 178 -20.54 3.27 -8.86
N GLU A 179 -19.51 2.89 -9.64
CA GLU A 179 -19.13 1.49 -9.86
C GLU A 179 -18.42 0.85 -8.65
N PHE A 180 -18.09 1.65 -7.65
CA PHE A 180 -17.36 1.24 -6.45
C PHE A 180 -18.21 1.34 -5.17
N LEU A 181 -19.47 1.80 -5.27
CA LEU A 181 -20.33 2.01 -4.11
C LEU A 181 -20.98 0.68 -3.65
N ASP A 182 -21.35 0.65 -2.39
CA ASP A 182 -22.16 -0.42 -1.82
C ASP A 182 -23.60 -0.31 -2.34
N LEU A 183 -24.26 -1.44 -2.50
CA LEU A 183 -25.66 -1.48 -2.95
C LEU A 183 -26.62 -0.94 -1.88
N VAL A 184 -26.26 -1.10 -0.61
CA VAL A 184 -27.05 -0.65 0.54
C VAL A 184 -26.26 0.39 1.31
N GLU A 185 -26.86 1.55 1.54
CA GLU A 185 -26.25 2.62 2.31
C GLU A 185 -26.31 2.35 3.82
N ASP A 186 -25.20 2.59 4.50
CA ASP A 186 -25.12 2.55 5.96
C ASP A 186 -25.34 3.98 6.53
N ALA A 187 -26.41 4.15 7.30
CA ALA A 187 -26.76 5.42 7.92
C ALA A 187 -25.65 5.96 8.86
N ALA A 188 -24.83 5.07 9.45
CA ALA A 188 -23.74 5.46 10.35
C ALA A 188 -22.59 6.19 9.64
N LEU A 189 -22.54 6.14 8.30
CA LEU A 189 -21.51 6.81 7.51
C LEU A 189 -21.80 8.30 7.28
N TYR A 190 -23.04 8.76 7.49
CA TYR A 190 -23.42 10.15 7.26
C TYR A 190 -22.78 11.10 8.28
N LEU A 191 -22.33 12.25 7.78
CA LEU A 191 -21.69 13.27 8.62
C LEU A 191 -22.76 14.08 9.34
N PRO A 192 -22.65 14.24 10.67
CA PRO A 192 -23.51 15.13 11.43
C PRO A 192 -23.43 16.58 10.92
N GLU A 193 -24.54 17.34 11.02
CA GLU A 193 -24.61 18.74 10.57
C GLU A 193 -23.54 19.62 11.22
N ALA A 194 -23.24 19.40 12.51
CA ALA A 194 -22.19 20.14 13.21
C ALA A 194 -20.80 19.94 12.57
N ILE A 195 -20.51 18.75 12.03
CA ILE A 195 -19.26 18.46 11.32
C ILE A 195 -19.25 19.14 9.96
N LEU A 196 -20.39 19.10 9.25
CA LEU A 196 -20.52 19.78 7.95
C LEU A 196 -20.34 21.28 8.07
N ALA A 197 -20.96 21.91 9.08
CA ALA A 197 -20.82 23.33 9.35
C ALA A 197 -19.37 23.71 9.69
N ARG A 198 -18.71 22.92 10.55
CA ARG A 198 -17.34 23.18 11.02
C ARG A 198 -16.29 23.04 9.91
N HIS A 199 -16.46 22.07 9.00
CA HIS A 199 -15.46 21.71 8.00
C HIS A 199 -15.85 22.06 6.57
N ARG A 200 -16.87 22.87 6.38
CA ARG A 200 -17.50 23.21 5.09
C ARG A 200 -16.50 23.50 3.95
N CYS A 201 -15.44 24.23 4.23
CA CYS A 201 -14.45 24.65 3.23
C CYS A 201 -13.29 23.65 3.08
N GLY A 202 -13.21 22.62 3.91
CA GLY A 202 -12.08 21.67 3.93
C GLY A 202 -12.42 20.26 3.49
N LEU A 203 -13.71 19.93 3.31
CA LEU A 203 -14.15 18.64 2.82
C LEU A 203 -13.93 18.52 1.31
N ASP A 204 -13.24 17.48 0.86
CA ASP A 204 -13.26 17.10 -0.55
C ASP A 204 -14.53 16.27 -0.79
N VAL A 205 -15.53 16.85 -1.44
CA VAL A 205 -16.81 16.20 -1.70
C VAL A 205 -16.91 15.82 -3.16
N VAL A 206 -17.29 14.57 -3.40
CA VAL A 206 -17.49 13.99 -4.72
C VAL A 206 -18.90 13.40 -4.85
N THR A 207 -19.35 13.18 -6.06
CA THR A 207 -20.62 12.53 -6.40
C THR A 207 -20.39 11.14 -6.98
N ALA A 208 -21.45 10.37 -7.15
CA ALA A 208 -21.40 9.06 -7.80
C ALA A 208 -20.94 9.12 -9.26
N ASP A 209 -21.19 10.24 -9.96
CA ASP A 209 -20.81 10.44 -11.36
C ASP A 209 -19.36 10.89 -11.54
N ASP A 210 -18.71 11.35 -10.47
CA ASP A 210 -17.32 11.77 -10.52
C ASP A 210 -16.39 10.59 -10.86
N ARG A 211 -15.26 10.92 -11.48
CA ARG A 211 -14.21 9.97 -11.88
C ARG A 211 -12.92 10.21 -11.11
N ARG A 212 -13.03 10.82 -9.94
CA ARG A 212 -11.92 11.11 -9.05
C ARG A 212 -12.32 11.00 -7.59
N SER A 213 -11.36 10.62 -6.76
CA SER A 213 -11.34 10.87 -5.31
C SER A 213 -9.92 11.24 -4.90
N THR A 214 -9.76 11.94 -3.78
CA THR A 214 -8.45 12.15 -3.19
C THR A 214 -7.95 10.90 -2.47
N CYS A 215 -6.66 10.87 -2.12
CA CYS A 215 -6.04 9.74 -1.44
C CYS A 215 -6.67 9.52 -0.05
N PHE A 216 -7.29 8.38 0.15
CA PHE A 216 -7.68 7.93 1.49
C PHE A 216 -6.43 7.60 2.29
N ILE A 217 -6.20 8.33 3.39
CA ILE A 217 -5.07 8.13 4.29
C ILE A 217 -5.49 7.37 5.55
N GLY A 218 -4.52 6.87 6.34
CA GLY A 218 -4.81 6.11 7.57
C GLY A 218 -5.65 6.85 8.62
N GLY A 219 -5.76 8.18 8.53
CA GLY A 219 -6.60 8.98 9.42
C GLY A 219 -8.03 9.22 8.94
N TYR A 220 -8.46 8.66 7.81
CA TYR A 220 -9.76 8.92 7.19
C TYR A 220 -10.95 8.65 8.11
N GLY A 221 -10.88 7.63 8.94
CA GLY A 221 -11.94 7.31 9.91
C GLY A 221 -12.21 8.41 10.96
N GLN A 222 -11.19 9.23 11.26
CA GLN A 222 -11.22 10.23 12.34
C GLN A 222 -11.10 11.67 11.85
N ARG A 223 -10.48 11.88 10.68
CA ARG A 223 -10.21 13.22 10.13
C ARG A 223 -11.20 13.55 9.03
N TYR A 224 -11.39 14.85 8.81
CA TYR A 224 -12.31 15.38 7.81
C TYR A 224 -11.61 16.17 6.71
N VAL A 225 -10.48 16.77 7.01
CA VAL A 225 -9.71 17.60 6.07
C VAL A 225 -8.45 16.85 5.63
N ALA A 226 -8.17 16.89 4.33
CA ALA A 226 -6.99 16.27 3.71
C ALA A 226 -6.81 14.77 4.05
N SER A 227 -7.92 14.03 4.22
CA SER A 227 -7.88 12.62 4.64
C SER A 227 -8.46 11.64 3.62
N GLY A 228 -9.16 12.12 2.62
CA GLY A 228 -9.90 11.39 1.60
C GLY A 228 -11.12 12.19 1.17
N SER A 229 -11.84 11.68 0.18
CA SER A 229 -13.09 12.27 -0.29
C SER A 229 -14.29 11.79 0.52
N PHE A 230 -15.37 12.58 0.48
CA PHE A 230 -16.69 12.28 1.05
C PHE A 230 -17.71 12.21 -0.08
N LEU A 231 -18.66 11.30 0.00
CA LEU A 231 -19.68 11.11 -1.02
C LEU A 231 -20.91 11.96 -0.72
N ARG A 232 -21.34 12.74 -1.71
CA ARG A 232 -22.64 13.40 -1.71
C ARG A 232 -23.70 12.47 -2.25
N THR A 233 -24.77 12.27 -1.48
CA THR A 233 -25.97 11.53 -1.87
C THR A 233 -27.19 12.44 -1.73
N PRO A 234 -28.38 12.02 -2.20
CA PRO A 234 -29.62 12.76 -1.94
C PRO A 234 -29.94 12.97 -0.45
N GLN A 235 -29.46 12.06 0.42
CA GLN A 235 -29.69 12.08 1.86
C GLN A 235 -28.69 12.96 2.63
N GLY A 236 -27.55 13.32 2.00
CA GLY A 236 -26.52 14.14 2.63
C GLY A 236 -25.11 13.82 2.18
N ILE A 237 -24.14 14.13 3.03
CA ILE A 237 -22.72 13.82 2.78
C ILE A 237 -22.28 12.72 3.74
N ARG A 238 -21.65 11.67 3.20
CA ARG A 238 -21.18 10.54 3.98
C ARG A 238 -19.73 10.18 3.71
N ARG A 239 -19.13 9.41 4.62
CA ARG A 239 -17.88 8.72 4.35
C ARG A 239 -18.12 7.60 3.34
N PHE A 240 -17.06 7.24 2.62
CA PHE A 240 -17.01 5.95 1.94
C PHE A 240 -16.89 4.84 2.99
N SER A 241 -17.59 3.73 2.77
CA SER A 241 -17.44 2.54 3.61
C SER A 241 -16.04 1.93 3.45
N THR A 242 -15.66 1.04 4.35
CA THR A 242 -14.39 0.31 4.22
C THR A 242 -14.36 -0.59 2.98
N SER A 243 -15.50 -1.15 2.58
CA SER A 243 -15.64 -1.96 1.36
C SER A 243 -15.45 -1.10 0.10
N GLU A 244 -16.06 0.09 0.07
CA GLU A 244 -15.91 1.04 -1.03
C GLU A 244 -14.45 1.51 -1.18
N VAL A 245 -13.78 1.85 -0.08
CA VAL A 245 -12.35 2.22 -0.09
C VAL A 245 -11.49 1.04 -0.54
N ALA A 246 -11.81 -0.19 -0.12
CA ALA A 246 -11.10 -1.40 -0.56
C ALA A 246 -11.20 -1.59 -2.09
N ARG A 247 -12.41 -1.44 -2.66
CA ARG A 247 -12.60 -1.48 -4.13
C ARG A 247 -11.85 -0.36 -4.85
N LEU A 248 -11.77 0.85 -4.28
CA LEU A 248 -10.99 1.96 -4.83
C LEU A 248 -9.46 1.75 -4.78
N LEU A 249 -8.98 0.78 -3.99
CA LEU A 249 -7.60 0.28 -4.02
C LEU A 249 -7.42 -0.91 -4.98
N GLY A 250 -8.51 -1.46 -5.52
CA GLY A 250 -8.50 -2.65 -6.37
C GLY A 250 -8.40 -3.96 -5.60
N LEU A 251 -8.74 -3.96 -4.31
CA LEU A 251 -8.93 -5.20 -3.55
C LEU A 251 -10.14 -5.99 -4.12
N PRO A 252 -10.10 -7.34 -4.10
CA PRO A 252 -11.20 -8.14 -4.61
C PRO A 252 -12.48 -7.94 -3.80
N GLU A 253 -13.65 -8.12 -4.44
CA GLU A 253 -14.94 -7.94 -3.76
C GLU A 253 -15.16 -8.89 -2.58
N VAL A 254 -14.52 -10.05 -2.61
CA VAL A 254 -14.56 -11.03 -1.52
C VAL A 254 -13.72 -10.62 -0.31
N PHE A 255 -12.89 -9.57 -0.42
CA PHE A 255 -12.07 -9.09 0.68
C PHE A 255 -12.94 -8.65 1.87
N ARG A 256 -12.60 -9.11 3.07
CA ARG A 256 -13.33 -8.80 4.31
C ARG A 256 -12.37 -8.44 5.44
N PHE A 257 -12.87 -7.66 6.38
CA PHE A 257 -12.23 -7.48 7.68
C PHE A 257 -12.86 -8.40 8.71
N PRO A 258 -12.08 -8.98 9.65
CA PRO A 258 -12.64 -9.66 10.81
C PRO A 258 -13.54 -8.71 11.62
N GLU A 259 -14.59 -9.23 12.25
CA GLU A 259 -15.54 -8.41 13.02
C GLU A 259 -14.88 -7.70 14.19
N GLU A 260 -13.93 -8.35 14.83
CA GLU A 260 -13.15 -7.84 15.97
C GLU A 260 -12.22 -6.67 15.61
N VAL A 261 -11.93 -6.45 14.33
CA VAL A 261 -11.10 -5.30 13.91
C VAL A 261 -11.95 -4.03 13.93
N PRO A 262 -11.64 -3.05 14.78
CA PRO A 262 -12.41 -1.81 14.87
C PRO A 262 -12.45 -1.03 13.55
N LEU A 263 -13.55 -0.32 13.30
CA LEU A 263 -13.75 0.45 12.05
C LEU A 263 -12.60 1.43 11.77
N GLU A 264 -12.11 2.11 12.78
CA GLU A 264 -10.97 3.04 12.65
C GLU A 264 -9.70 2.33 12.21
N ALA A 265 -9.45 1.13 12.75
CA ALA A 265 -8.31 0.30 12.36
C ALA A 265 -8.44 -0.16 10.89
N ARG A 266 -9.66 -0.52 10.45
CA ARG A 266 -9.91 -0.87 9.03
C ARG A 266 -9.57 0.29 8.09
N TYR A 267 -10.02 1.51 8.38
CA TYR A 267 -9.64 2.70 7.60
C TYR A 267 -8.14 2.97 7.63
N LYS A 268 -7.49 2.79 8.79
CA LYS A 268 -6.05 2.97 8.92
C LYS A 268 -5.27 1.97 8.06
N LEU A 269 -5.69 0.72 8.03
CA LEU A 269 -5.09 -0.34 7.22
C LEU A 269 -5.27 -0.06 5.71
N LEU A 270 -6.49 0.32 5.29
CA LEU A 270 -6.75 0.71 3.90
C LEU A 270 -5.95 1.94 3.48
N GLY A 271 -5.86 2.95 4.35
CA GLY A 271 -5.08 4.16 4.08
C GLY A 271 -3.57 3.89 3.90
N ASN A 272 -3.06 2.83 4.49
CA ASN A 272 -1.69 2.36 4.33
C ASN A 272 -1.55 1.26 3.25
N GLY A 273 -2.66 0.76 2.71
CA GLY A 273 -2.67 -0.35 1.76
C GLY A 273 -2.14 0.00 0.38
N LEU A 274 -1.77 -1.02 -0.38
CA LEU A 274 -1.37 -0.93 -1.79
C LEU A 274 -2.57 -0.77 -2.72
N SER A 275 -2.36 -0.11 -3.85
CA SER A 275 -3.25 -0.25 -4.99
C SER A 275 -2.83 -1.47 -5.80
N ILE A 276 -3.70 -2.48 -5.84
CA ILE A 276 -3.37 -3.79 -6.42
C ILE A 276 -3.00 -3.71 -7.91
N PRO A 277 -3.76 -3.01 -8.79
CA PRO A 277 -3.39 -2.92 -10.20
C PRO A 277 -2.05 -2.21 -10.44
N VAL A 278 -1.73 -1.20 -9.62
CA VAL A 278 -0.45 -0.48 -9.74
C VAL A 278 0.71 -1.37 -9.30
N ALA A 279 0.56 -2.09 -8.19
CA ALA A 279 1.56 -3.03 -7.70
C ALA A 279 1.80 -4.19 -8.70
N ALA A 280 0.72 -4.72 -9.31
CA ALA A 280 0.82 -5.75 -10.34
C ALA A 280 1.53 -5.26 -11.61
N TRP A 281 1.31 -3.99 -11.99
CA TRP A 281 2.06 -3.35 -13.08
C TRP A 281 3.54 -3.20 -12.73
N ALA A 282 3.87 -2.76 -11.52
CA ALA A 282 5.27 -2.67 -11.09
C ALA A 282 5.96 -4.04 -11.17
N LEU A 283 5.31 -5.11 -10.71
CA LEU A 283 5.82 -6.49 -10.81
C LEU A 283 6.00 -6.95 -12.27
N SER A 284 5.19 -6.46 -13.21
CA SER A 284 5.30 -6.87 -14.62
C SER A 284 6.63 -6.48 -15.29
N HIS A 285 7.39 -5.56 -14.71
CA HIS A 285 8.74 -5.21 -15.18
C HIS A 285 9.77 -6.32 -14.92
N LEU A 286 9.42 -7.29 -14.05
CA LEU A 286 10.23 -8.48 -13.77
C LEU A 286 9.93 -9.63 -14.74
N ASP A 287 8.82 -9.57 -15.49
CA ASP A 287 8.46 -10.56 -16.50
C ASP A 287 9.42 -10.38 -17.69
N GLY A 288 10.33 -11.31 -17.89
CA GLY A 288 11.38 -11.32 -18.91
C GLY A 288 10.89 -11.28 -20.35
#